data_3903d71859446d903dfa3b693252c1c2
#
_entry.id   3903d71859446d903dfa3b693252c1c2
#
_cell.length_a   1.000
_cell.length_b   1.000
_cell.length_c   1.000
_cell.angle_alpha   90.00
_cell.angle_beta   90.00
_cell.angle_gamma   90.00
#
_symmetry.space_group_name_H-M   'P 1'
#
loop_
_entity.id
_entity.type
_entity.pdbx_description
1 polymer ?
#
loop_
_entity_poly.entity_id
_entity_poly.type
_entity_poly.pdbx_seq_one_letter_code
_entity_poly.pdbx_strand_id
1 'polypeptide(L)'
;MSKGIEYKQVQNAILFTLEKPQYLSFEFDGDRLHNLHLFANPLETEKYDKEAKGIMYFSPGVHRPKDLPNNQIRIPGNTIVYLAPGAVVKAKLLVDKAENVRIIGRGILDHPIRGIEVTDSKNVLIDGITVVNPEHYTIFGGGSTGITIKNLKSFSCKGWSDGIDMMCCCQVLVDNVFMRNSDDCIALYNHRWNWWGGSSDITVQNSILWADVAHPINVGGHGDPDSPTGEVIENLTFRHIDILEHDEDDPIYQGCMTVDCGDKNQVRNVLFEDIRVENIQEGRLFYVKVRFNEKYDKQPGSGIDGITFRNITYTGVGENPSLIQGLDKERTVQNVTFENVVINGERMKDLKGVVTNEFIKGIKIK
;
A
#
# COMPACT_ATOMS: atom_id res chain seq x y z
N MET A 1 14.49 13.95 -15.70
CA MET A 1 14.53 13.18 -14.43
C MET A 1 13.39 13.62 -13.53
N SER A 2 12.56 12.71 -13.11
CA SER A 2 11.37 13.02 -12.30
C SER A 2 11.67 13.64 -10.93
N LYS A 3 12.84 13.34 -10.35
CA LYS A 3 13.27 13.91 -9.04
C LYS A 3 14.20 15.11 -9.13
N GLY A 4 14.60 15.58 -10.32
CA GLY A 4 15.46 16.75 -10.49
C GLY A 4 16.87 16.63 -9.87
N ILE A 5 17.34 15.42 -9.62
CA ILE A 5 18.67 15.19 -9.01
C ILE A 5 19.75 15.43 -10.06
N GLU A 6 20.62 16.40 -9.82
CA GLU A 6 21.78 16.66 -10.67
C GLU A 6 22.79 15.52 -10.53
N TYR A 7 23.40 15.11 -11.65
CA TYR A 7 24.42 14.08 -11.67
C TYR A 7 25.51 14.40 -12.68
N LYS A 8 26.67 13.77 -12.48
CA LYS A 8 27.79 13.78 -13.44
C LYS A 8 28.13 12.37 -13.84
N GLN A 9 28.29 12.12 -15.12
CA GLN A 9 28.86 10.89 -15.61
C GLN A 9 30.40 11.04 -15.70
N VAL A 10 31.11 10.11 -15.04
CA VAL A 10 32.58 10.05 -15.06
C VAL A 10 32.97 8.64 -15.45
N GLN A 11 33.41 8.43 -16.66
CA GLN A 11 33.70 7.10 -17.23
C GLN A 11 32.42 6.21 -17.13
N ASN A 12 32.49 5.11 -16.40
CA ASN A 12 31.42 4.14 -16.19
C ASN A 12 30.68 4.37 -14.84
N ALA A 13 30.83 5.54 -14.25
CA ALA A 13 30.18 5.88 -12.97
C ALA A 13 29.29 7.09 -13.10
N ILE A 14 28.20 7.09 -12.34
CA ILE A 14 27.29 8.22 -12.15
C ILE A 14 27.53 8.75 -10.73
N LEU A 15 27.88 10.04 -10.63
CA LEU A 15 28.12 10.73 -9.36
C LEU A 15 26.98 11.73 -9.12
N PHE A 16 26.36 11.65 -7.97
CA PHE A 16 25.33 12.56 -7.50
C PHE A 16 25.34 12.69 -5.98
N THR A 17 24.68 13.73 -5.46
CA THR A 17 24.56 13.97 -4.03
C THR A 17 23.10 13.94 -3.63
N LEU A 18 22.80 13.28 -2.51
CA LEU A 18 21.51 13.33 -1.87
C LEU A 18 21.57 14.19 -0.62
N GLU A 19 20.74 15.24 -0.55
CA GLU A 19 20.70 16.14 0.60
C GLU A 19 19.99 15.50 1.81
N LYS A 20 19.12 14.52 1.55
CA LYS A 20 18.33 13.81 2.57
C LYS A 20 18.16 12.34 2.20
N PRO A 21 17.86 11.47 3.19
CA PRO A 21 17.45 10.11 2.91
C PRO A 21 16.26 10.07 1.95
N GLN A 22 16.35 9.20 0.93
CA GLN A 22 15.26 8.99 -0.02
C GLN A 22 15.48 7.71 -0.82
N TYR A 23 14.42 7.23 -1.44
CA TYR A 23 14.42 6.04 -2.28
C TYR A 23 14.34 6.44 -3.75
N LEU A 24 15.12 5.77 -4.58
CA LEU A 24 15.26 6.08 -6.00
C LEU A 24 15.24 4.82 -6.84
N SER A 25 14.63 4.92 -8.01
CA SER A 25 14.79 3.98 -9.11
C SER A 25 15.64 4.64 -10.19
N PHE A 26 16.72 3.98 -10.61
CA PHE A 26 17.58 4.41 -11.70
C PHE A 26 17.27 3.57 -12.92
N GLU A 27 16.83 4.20 -13.98
CA GLU A 27 16.56 3.59 -15.25
C GLU A 27 17.66 3.98 -16.24
N PHE A 28 18.21 3.02 -16.94
CA PHE A 28 19.21 3.22 -17.96
C PHE A 28 18.59 3.03 -19.34
N ASP A 29 18.78 3.98 -20.23
CA ASP A 29 18.30 3.96 -21.62
C ASP A 29 16.76 3.76 -21.75
N GLY A 30 16.00 4.15 -20.73
CA GLY A 30 14.55 3.99 -20.70
C GLY A 30 14.07 2.58 -20.34
N ASP A 31 14.98 1.68 -19.95
CA ASP A 31 14.62 0.34 -19.50
C ASP A 31 14.15 0.35 -18.05
N ARG A 32 12.86 0.20 -17.85
CA ARG A 32 12.24 0.17 -16.52
C ARG A 32 12.42 -1.18 -15.81
N LEU A 33 12.61 -2.25 -16.53
CA LEU A 33 12.67 -3.60 -15.98
C LEU A 33 14.04 -3.94 -15.44
N HIS A 34 15.12 -3.46 -16.09
CA HIS A 34 16.50 -3.65 -15.69
C HIS A 34 17.05 -2.39 -15.01
N ASN A 35 16.41 -1.98 -13.95
CA ASN A 35 16.74 -0.77 -13.20
C ASN A 35 17.51 -1.08 -11.90
N LEU A 36 18.09 -0.04 -11.32
CA LEU A 36 18.75 -0.09 -10.02
C LEU A 36 17.90 0.65 -8.98
N HIS A 37 17.52 -0.02 -7.91
CA HIS A 37 16.91 0.62 -6.76
C HIS A 37 17.97 1.02 -5.74
N LEU A 38 18.01 2.30 -5.37
CA LEU A 38 18.88 2.83 -4.34
C LEU A 38 18.05 3.28 -3.13
N PHE A 39 18.32 2.72 -1.98
CA PHE A 39 17.65 3.06 -0.73
C PHE A 39 18.60 3.77 0.22
N ALA A 40 18.66 5.09 0.13
CA ALA A 40 19.35 5.92 1.12
C ALA A 40 18.45 6.01 2.38
N ASN A 41 18.65 5.06 3.30
CA ASN A 41 17.89 5.01 4.54
C ASN A 41 18.30 6.12 5.51
N PRO A 42 17.41 6.57 6.40
CA PRO A 42 17.80 7.34 7.58
C PRO A 42 18.86 6.58 8.41
N LEU A 43 19.78 7.32 9.02
CA LEU A 43 20.77 6.72 9.91
C LEU A 43 20.08 6.11 11.13
N GLU A 44 20.55 4.94 11.54
CA GLU A 44 20.13 4.34 12.80
C GLU A 44 20.77 5.08 13.95
N THR A 45 19.97 5.60 14.85
CA THR A 45 20.42 6.36 16.02
C THR A 45 20.44 5.51 17.30
N GLU A 46 19.66 4.44 17.34
CA GLU A 46 19.59 3.53 18.48
C GLU A 46 20.57 2.36 18.29
N LYS A 47 21.19 1.93 19.40
CA LYS A 47 22.04 0.73 19.43
C LYS A 47 21.37 -0.32 20.31
N TYR A 48 21.42 -1.56 19.88
CA TYR A 48 20.75 -2.67 20.57
C TYR A 48 21.79 -3.67 21.06
N ASP A 49 21.73 -3.96 22.35
CA ASP A 49 22.53 -5.02 22.97
C ASP A 49 21.82 -6.37 22.72
N LYS A 50 22.54 -7.28 22.07
CA LYS A 50 21.98 -8.60 21.74
C LYS A 50 21.64 -9.46 22.96
N GLU A 51 22.24 -9.20 24.10
CA GLU A 51 22.01 -9.93 25.35
C GLU A 51 20.94 -9.27 26.25
N ALA A 52 20.41 -8.10 25.84
CA ALA A 52 19.43 -7.39 26.63
C ALA A 52 18.10 -8.14 26.68
N LYS A 53 17.47 -8.17 27.82
CA LYS A 53 16.13 -8.78 28.01
C LYS A 53 15.09 -8.04 27.15
N GLY A 54 14.24 -8.80 26.49
CA GLY A 54 13.19 -8.26 25.62
C GLY A 54 13.67 -7.89 24.21
N ILE A 55 14.91 -8.23 23.86
CA ILE A 55 15.44 -8.08 22.50
C ILE A 55 15.63 -9.44 21.84
N MET A 56 15.04 -9.59 20.66
CA MET A 56 15.29 -10.69 19.76
C MET A 56 16.22 -10.17 18.66
N TYR A 57 17.52 -10.52 18.75
CA TYR A 57 18.56 -9.96 17.91
C TYR A 57 18.98 -10.94 16.81
N PHE A 58 18.83 -10.53 15.55
CA PHE A 58 19.39 -11.26 14.40
C PHE A 58 20.67 -10.58 13.94
N SER A 59 21.81 -11.22 14.18
CA SER A 59 23.14 -10.74 13.75
C SER A 59 23.31 -10.86 12.22
N PRO A 60 24.32 -10.22 11.62
CA PRO A 60 24.65 -10.45 10.22
C PRO A 60 24.80 -11.94 9.90
N GLY A 61 24.27 -12.39 8.78
CA GLY A 61 24.26 -13.79 8.34
C GLY A 61 22.86 -14.33 8.04
N VAL A 62 22.79 -15.58 7.61
CA VAL A 62 21.53 -16.23 7.22
C VAL A 62 20.97 -17.03 8.39
N HIS A 63 19.78 -16.64 8.83
CA HIS A 63 19.03 -17.28 9.90
C HIS A 63 17.90 -18.13 9.29
N ARG A 64 17.96 -19.44 9.56
CA ARG A 64 16.94 -20.43 9.17
C ARG A 64 16.46 -21.12 10.43
N PRO A 65 15.45 -20.58 11.11
CA PRO A 65 14.89 -21.22 12.29
C PRO A 65 14.41 -22.62 11.90
N LYS A 66 14.85 -23.64 12.64
CA LYS A 66 14.43 -25.02 12.44
C LYS A 66 13.27 -25.35 13.38
N ASP A 67 12.46 -26.29 12.93
CA ASP A 67 11.37 -26.90 13.73
C ASP A 67 10.31 -25.91 14.23
N LEU A 68 10.12 -24.80 13.50
CA LEU A 68 9.04 -23.84 13.80
C LEU A 68 7.77 -24.24 13.06
N PRO A 69 6.62 -24.33 13.74
CA PRO A 69 5.32 -24.53 13.09
C PRO A 69 5.11 -23.43 12.03
N ASN A 70 4.71 -23.82 10.83
CA ASN A 70 4.44 -22.92 9.70
C ASN A 70 5.60 -21.97 9.34
N ASN A 71 6.84 -22.31 9.68
CA ASN A 71 8.03 -21.48 9.46
C ASN A 71 7.85 -20.04 9.98
N GLN A 72 7.28 -19.88 11.19
CA GLN A 72 6.98 -18.58 11.76
C GLN A 72 7.65 -18.39 13.13
N ILE A 73 8.11 -17.16 13.37
CA ILE A 73 8.61 -16.70 14.65
C ILE A 73 7.51 -15.89 15.32
N ARG A 74 6.95 -16.38 16.43
CA ARG A 74 5.96 -15.65 17.22
C ARG A 74 6.68 -14.63 18.12
N ILE A 75 6.23 -13.38 18.07
CA ILE A 75 6.82 -12.26 18.78
C ILE A 75 5.92 -11.94 20.00
N PRO A 76 6.44 -12.10 21.22
CA PRO A 76 5.71 -11.70 22.44
C PRO A 76 5.54 -10.18 22.54
N GLY A 77 4.58 -9.74 23.34
CA GLY A 77 4.43 -8.32 23.68
C GLY A 77 5.66 -7.75 24.41
N ASN A 78 5.85 -6.44 24.33
CA ASN A 78 6.99 -5.71 24.87
C ASN A 78 8.37 -6.20 24.37
N THR A 79 8.42 -6.64 23.12
CA THR A 79 9.64 -7.19 22.47
C THR A 79 10.12 -6.27 21.36
N ILE A 80 11.43 -6.09 21.30
CA ILE A 80 12.13 -5.50 20.16
C ILE A 80 12.76 -6.63 19.34
N VAL A 81 12.35 -6.75 18.09
CA VAL A 81 13.01 -7.62 17.10
C VAL A 81 13.94 -6.75 16.29
N TYR A 82 15.25 -6.96 16.43
CA TYR A 82 16.22 -6.20 15.68
C TYR A 82 16.93 -7.07 14.63
N LEU A 83 16.74 -6.69 13.36
CA LEU A 83 17.42 -7.31 12.24
C LEU A 83 18.64 -6.43 11.86
N ALA A 84 19.83 -6.81 12.29
CA ALA A 84 21.05 -6.04 11.98
C ALA A 84 21.30 -5.93 10.48
N PRO A 85 22.01 -4.89 10.01
CA PRO A 85 22.47 -4.83 8.63
C PRO A 85 23.22 -6.12 8.25
N GLY A 86 22.82 -6.75 7.13
CA GLY A 86 23.36 -8.04 6.69
C GLY A 86 22.70 -9.28 7.32
N ALA A 87 21.74 -9.13 8.20
CA ALA A 87 20.89 -10.24 8.63
C ALA A 87 19.89 -10.62 7.55
N VAL A 88 19.75 -11.92 7.27
CA VAL A 88 18.75 -12.48 6.35
C VAL A 88 17.97 -13.55 7.11
N VAL A 89 16.70 -13.30 7.35
CA VAL A 89 15.83 -14.20 8.12
C VAL A 89 14.86 -14.89 7.17
N LYS A 90 14.86 -16.22 7.15
CA LYS A 90 13.98 -17.05 6.32
C LYS A 90 12.83 -17.59 7.15
N ALA A 91 11.99 -16.71 7.61
CA ALA A 91 10.78 -17.04 8.37
C ALA A 91 9.80 -15.86 8.34
N LYS A 92 8.53 -16.16 8.58
CA LYS A 92 7.49 -15.17 8.86
C LYS A 92 7.64 -14.65 10.30
N LEU A 93 7.43 -13.36 10.52
CA LEU A 93 7.29 -12.77 11.84
C LEU A 93 5.80 -12.61 12.18
N LEU A 94 5.37 -13.15 13.31
CA LEU A 94 3.98 -13.12 13.76
C LEU A 94 3.85 -12.37 15.08
N VAL A 95 3.16 -11.25 15.05
CA VAL A 95 2.70 -10.48 16.20
C VAL A 95 1.20 -10.76 16.35
N ASP A 96 0.84 -11.61 17.31
CA ASP A 96 -0.54 -12.04 17.50
C ASP A 96 -0.95 -11.87 18.97
N LYS A 97 -2.02 -11.10 19.21
CA LYS A 97 -2.53 -10.77 20.54
C LYS A 97 -1.44 -10.19 21.43
N ALA A 98 -0.63 -9.28 20.89
CA ALA A 98 0.53 -8.68 21.54
C ALA A 98 0.49 -7.16 21.48
N GLU A 99 1.14 -6.53 22.45
CA GLU A 99 1.21 -5.06 22.54
C GLU A 99 2.67 -4.61 22.66
N ASN A 100 2.95 -3.38 22.19
CA ASN A 100 4.25 -2.72 22.31
C ASN A 100 5.38 -3.52 21.64
N VAL A 101 5.21 -3.93 20.41
CA VAL A 101 6.21 -4.66 19.63
C VAL A 101 6.91 -3.73 18.66
N ARG A 102 8.24 -3.84 18.57
CA ARG A 102 9.03 -3.13 17.56
C ARG A 102 9.80 -4.13 16.71
N ILE A 103 9.61 -4.13 15.41
CA ILE A 103 10.36 -4.92 14.43
C ILE A 103 11.18 -3.93 13.60
N ILE A 104 12.47 -3.88 13.82
CA ILE A 104 13.30 -2.77 13.34
C ILE A 104 14.66 -3.23 12.83
N GLY A 105 15.33 -2.37 12.08
CA GLY A 105 16.70 -2.60 11.60
C GLY A 105 16.84 -2.47 10.08
N ARG A 106 17.88 -3.07 9.53
CA ARG A 106 18.20 -2.99 8.08
C ARG A 106 18.42 -4.38 7.47
N GLY A 107 17.95 -5.42 8.15
CA GLY A 107 17.99 -6.78 7.65
C GLY A 107 16.89 -7.10 6.65
N ILE A 108 16.90 -8.33 6.18
CA ILE A 108 16.02 -8.83 5.12
C ILE A 108 15.19 -10.00 5.64
N LEU A 109 13.90 -9.99 5.37
CA LEU A 109 13.07 -11.20 5.38
C LEU A 109 13.05 -11.77 3.96
N ASP A 110 13.54 -12.99 3.80
CA ASP A 110 13.73 -13.61 2.48
C ASP A 110 12.86 -14.85 2.31
N HIS A 111 11.98 -14.82 1.29
CA HIS A 111 11.01 -15.88 0.96
C HIS A 111 10.15 -16.33 2.16
N PRO A 112 9.57 -15.44 2.95
CA PRO A 112 8.62 -15.84 3.96
C PRO A 112 7.29 -16.25 3.31
N ILE A 113 6.49 -17.10 3.97
CA ILE A 113 5.11 -17.41 3.52
C ILE A 113 4.27 -16.13 3.46
N ARG A 114 4.38 -15.30 4.49
CA ARG A 114 4.04 -13.87 4.57
C ARG A 114 5.17 -13.18 5.31
N GLY A 115 5.40 -11.91 5.06
CA GLY A 115 6.51 -11.21 5.69
C GLY A 115 6.29 -11.02 7.19
N ILE A 116 5.39 -10.11 7.54
CA ILE A 116 5.00 -9.82 8.92
C ILE A 116 3.48 -9.83 9.03
N GLU A 117 2.96 -10.59 9.98
CA GLU A 117 1.55 -10.57 10.36
C GLU A 117 1.36 -9.87 11.71
N VAL A 118 0.41 -8.93 11.78
CA VAL A 118 0.04 -8.19 12.99
C VAL A 118 -1.46 -8.40 13.21
N THR A 119 -1.81 -9.29 14.14
CA THR A 119 -3.20 -9.70 14.34
C THR A 119 -3.64 -9.50 15.78
N ASP A 120 -4.85 -8.95 15.97
CA ASP A 120 -5.46 -8.68 17.29
C ASP A 120 -4.49 -7.97 18.26
N SER A 121 -3.67 -7.03 17.73
CA SER A 121 -2.51 -6.46 18.40
C SER A 121 -2.57 -4.94 18.47
N LYS A 122 -1.77 -4.35 19.37
CA LYS A 122 -1.74 -2.89 19.57
C LYS A 122 -0.33 -2.35 19.68
N ASN A 123 -0.15 -1.10 19.18
CA ASN A 123 1.10 -0.37 19.27
C ASN A 123 2.29 -1.16 18.72
N VAL A 124 2.27 -1.39 17.39
CA VAL A 124 3.30 -2.14 16.67
C VAL A 124 4.06 -1.22 15.74
N LEU A 125 5.38 -1.19 15.86
CA LEU A 125 6.28 -0.46 14.98
C LEU A 125 7.06 -1.43 14.08
N ILE A 126 7.01 -1.21 12.77
CA ILE A 126 7.85 -1.88 11.77
C ILE A 126 8.71 -0.80 11.09
N ASP A 127 10.03 -0.88 11.19
CA ASP A 127 10.92 0.17 10.68
C ASP A 127 12.18 -0.37 9.99
N GLY A 128 12.32 -0.04 8.73
CA GLY A 128 13.60 -0.08 8.02
C GLY A 128 13.97 -1.40 7.33
N ILE A 129 13.23 -2.46 7.59
CA ILE A 129 13.53 -3.79 7.02
C ILE A 129 13.18 -3.87 5.52
N THR A 130 13.70 -4.90 4.87
CA THR A 130 13.36 -5.25 3.49
C THR A 130 12.72 -6.63 3.47
N VAL A 131 11.62 -6.79 2.73
CA VAL A 131 10.99 -8.10 2.48
C VAL A 131 11.16 -8.44 1.01
N VAL A 132 11.67 -9.63 0.73
CA VAL A 132 11.97 -10.08 -0.63
C VAL A 132 11.28 -11.40 -0.91
N ASN A 133 10.57 -11.46 -2.04
CA ASN A 133 9.89 -12.64 -2.54
C ASN A 133 9.00 -13.36 -1.49
N PRO A 134 8.10 -12.66 -0.81
CA PRO A 134 7.11 -13.34 0.01
C PRO A 134 6.22 -14.22 -0.88
N GLU A 135 5.76 -15.35 -0.33
CA GLU A 135 4.84 -16.24 -1.05
C GLU A 135 3.42 -15.67 -1.15
N HIS A 136 3.10 -14.69 -0.28
CA HIS A 136 1.83 -14.01 -0.15
C HIS A 136 2.10 -12.58 0.35
N TYR A 137 1.23 -11.93 1.10
CA TYR A 137 1.37 -10.55 1.56
C TYR A 137 2.72 -10.22 2.23
N THR A 138 3.27 -9.06 1.93
CA THR A 138 4.47 -8.54 2.63
C THR A 138 4.15 -8.18 4.07
N ILE A 139 3.11 -7.41 4.31
CA ILE A 139 2.57 -7.09 5.64
C ILE A 139 1.09 -7.40 5.63
N PHE A 140 0.64 -8.07 6.67
CA PHE A 140 -0.77 -8.33 6.92
C PHE A 140 -1.17 -7.77 8.29
N GLY A 141 -2.18 -6.94 8.34
CA GLY A 141 -2.83 -6.46 9.55
C GLY A 141 -4.26 -6.98 9.65
N GLY A 142 -4.62 -7.56 10.80
CA GLY A 142 -5.98 -8.03 11.06
C GLY A 142 -6.44 -7.65 12.46
N GLY A 143 -7.57 -6.92 12.60
CA GLY A 143 -8.16 -6.58 13.90
C GLY A 143 -7.25 -5.79 14.84
N SER A 144 -6.32 -5.01 14.31
CA SER A 144 -5.25 -4.38 15.08
C SER A 144 -5.33 -2.86 15.06
N THR A 145 -4.72 -2.22 16.07
CA THR A 145 -4.73 -0.76 16.20
C THR A 145 -3.37 -0.17 16.57
N GLY A 146 -3.09 1.05 16.09
CA GLY A 146 -1.83 1.72 16.39
C GLY A 146 -0.63 1.07 15.72
N ILE A 147 -0.74 0.76 14.42
CA ILE A 147 0.35 0.19 13.63
C ILE A 147 1.11 1.31 12.93
N THR A 148 2.42 1.33 13.09
CA THR A 148 3.31 2.22 12.31
C THR A 148 4.26 1.39 11.46
N ILE A 149 4.22 1.60 10.14
CA ILE A 149 5.11 0.95 9.18
C ILE A 149 5.90 2.06 8.47
N LYS A 150 7.21 2.05 8.63
CA LYS A 150 8.04 3.07 7.99
C LYS A 150 9.35 2.53 7.45
N ASN A 151 9.88 3.21 6.45
CA ASN A 151 11.15 2.85 5.82
C ASN A 151 11.20 1.38 5.33
N LEU A 152 10.05 0.75 5.07
CA LEU A 152 9.94 -0.62 4.56
C LEU A 152 10.24 -0.64 3.07
N LYS A 153 10.88 -1.72 2.60
CA LYS A 153 11.01 -2.03 1.18
C LYS A 153 10.43 -3.42 0.91
N SER A 154 9.63 -3.53 -0.14
CA SER A 154 9.04 -4.80 -0.57
C SER A 154 9.32 -5.08 -2.04
N PHE A 155 9.69 -6.31 -2.32
CA PHE A 155 9.80 -6.85 -3.67
C PHE A 155 9.12 -8.20 -3.73
N SER A 156 8.09 -8.33 -4.56
CA SER A 156 7.39 -9.59 -4.78
C SER A 156 7.20 -9.88 -6.26
N CYS A 157 7.06 -11.16 -6.61
CA CYS A 157 6.92 -11.62 -7.99
C CYS A 157 5.96 -12.81 -8.15
N LYS A 158 5.08 -13.04 -7.18
CA LYS A 158 4.05 -14.08 -7.22
C LYS A 158 2.67 -13.47 -7.24
N GLY A 159 1.69 -14.14 -7.81
CA GLY A 159 0.28 -13.79 -7.63
C GLY A 159 -0.10 -13.80 -6.15
N TRP A 160 -0.94 -12.86 -5.73
CA TRP A 160 -1.37 -12.62 -4.34
C TRP A 160 -0.23 -12.24 -3.38
N SER A 161 0.90 -11.72 -3.90
CA SER A 161 2.00 -11.23 -3.09
C SER A 161 1.94 -9.71 -2.93
N ASP A 162 0.83 -9.27 -2.38
CA ASP A 162 0.53 -7.89 -2.10
C ASP A 162 1.58 -7.23 -1.18
N GLY A 163 1.54 -5.94 -1.11
CA GLY A 163 2.39 -5.15 -0.24
C GLY A 163 1.87 -5.09 1.19
N ILE A 164 1.05 -4.11 1.49
CA ILE A 164 0.52 -3.86 2.84
C ILE A 164 -0.99 -3.99 2.81
N ASP A 165 -1.50 -5.04 3.42
CA ASP A 165 -2.92 -5.35 3.53
C ASP A 165 -3.42 -5.15 4.96
N MET A 166 -4.42 -4.30 5.16
CA MET A 166 -5.02 -4.01 6.46
C MET A 166 -6.51 -4.35 6.45
N MET A 167 -6.92 -5.27 7.33
CA MET A 167 -8.31 -5.72 7.50
C MET A 167 -8.81 -5.34 8.88
N CYS A 168 -9.93 -4.62 8.96
CA CYS A 168 -10.51 -4.10 10.21
C CYS A 168 -9.45 -3.52 11.17
N CYS A 169 -8.55 -2.70 10.63
CA CYS A 169 -7.49 -2.03 11.37
C CYS A 169 -7.80 -0.53 11.53
N CYS A 170 -7.33 0.05 12.64
CA CYS A 170 -7.46 1.49 12.83
C CYS A 170 -6.18 2.13 13.38
N GLN A 171 -6.04 3.45 13.16
CA GLN A 171 -4.86 4.21 13.57
C GLN A 171 -3.56 3.62 12.96
N VAL A 172 -3.52 3.52 11.64
CA VAL A 172 -2.38 2.98 10.89
C VAL A 172 -1.64 4.12 10.21
N LEU A 173 -0.32 4.15 10.39
CA LEU A 173 0.58 5.04 9.65
C LEU A 173 1.55 4.21 8.79
N VAL A 174 1.52 4.44 7.48
CA VAL A 174 2.51 3.95 6.54
C VAL A 174 3.30 5.15 6.02
N ASP A 175 4.62 5.17 6.24
CA ASP A 175 5.45 6.33 5.94
C ASP A 175 6.79 5.94 5.30
N ASN A 176 7.12 6.58 4.19
CA ASN A 176 8.38 6.37 3.49
C ASN A 176 8.65 4.89 3.14
N VAL A 177 7.70 4.23 2.47
CA VAL A 177 7.86 2.85 1.98
C VAL A 177 8.15 2.82 0.49
N PHE A 178 8.84 1.77 0.05
CA PHE A 178 9.01 1.42 -1.35
C PHE A 178 8.38 0.04 -1.59
N MET A 179 7.33 0.02 -2.39
CA MET A 179 6.55 -1.19 -2.64
C MET A 179 6.60 -1.50 -4.14
N ARG A 180 7.27 -2.61 -4.51
CA ARG A 180 7.21 -3.18 -5.86
C ARG A 180 6.63 -4.58 -5.75
N ASN A 181 5.35 -4.70 -6.08
CA ASN A 181 4.57 -5.89 -5.81
C ASN A 181 3.88 -6.41 -7.08
N SER A 182 3.74 -7.72 -7.15
CA SER A 182 2.99 -8.43 -8.20
C SER A 182 1.56 -8.75 -7.73
N ASP A 183 0.97 -7.82 -7.05
CA ASP A 183 -0.42 -7.65 -6.64
C ASP A 183 -0.54 -6.28 -5.97
N ASP A 184 -1.66 -5.98 -5.27
CA ASP A 184 -1.92 -4.66 -4.66
C ASP A 184 -0.76 -4.17 -3.80
N CYS A 185 -0.25 -2.95 -4.03
CA CYS A 185 0.80 -2.39 -3.16
C CYS A 185 0.25 -2.03 -1.76
N ILE A 186 -0.93 -1.41 -1.72
CA ILE A 186 -1.66 -1.05 -0.49
C ILE A 186 -3.12 -1.46 -0.64
N ALA A 187 -3.60 -2.36 0.22
CA ALA A 187 -4.99 -2.80 0.24
C ALA A 187 -5.63 -2.59 1.63
N LEU A 188 -6.80 -1.96 1.65
CA LEU A 188 -7.53 -1.65 2.88
C LEU A 188 -8.95 -2.21 2.80
N TYR A 189 -9.26 -3.18 3.65
CA TYR A 189 -10.51 -3.92 3.66
C TYR A 189 -11.17 -3.91 5.04
N ASN A 190 -12.43 -4.30 5.12
CA ASN A 190 -13.14 -4.52 6.37
C ASN A 190 -13.17 -5.98 6.80
N HIS A 191 -12.95 -6.89 5.85
CA HIS A 191 -12.97 -8.32 6.16
C HIS A 191 -11.94 -9.08 5.34
N ARG A 192 -11.28 -10.01 6.00
CA ARG A 192 -10.58 -11.14 5.36
C ARG A 192 -10.45 -12.26 6.38
N TRP A 193 -10.71 -13.49 5.96
CA TRP A 193 -10.63 -14.71 6.80
C TRP A 193 -11.44 -14.59 8.11
N ASN A 194 -10.78 -14.47 9.26
CA ASN A 194 -11.41 -14.43 10.58
C ASN A 194 -11.49 -13.02 11.19
N TRP A 195 -11.09 -11.98 10.45
CA TRP A 195 -11.12 -10.59 10.91
C TRP A 195 -12.28 -9.87 10.26
N TRP A 196 -13.11 -9.26 11.12
CA TRP A 196 -14.36 -8.56 10.79
C TRP A 196 -14.41 -7.25 11.52
N GLY A 197 -14.91 -6.21 10.93
CA GLY A 197 -15.09 -4.90 11.55
C GLY A 197 -14.72 -3.77 10.60
N GLY A 198 -14.96 -2.52 11.04
CA GLY A 198 -14.59 -1.34 10.27
C GLY A 198 -13.10 -1.05 10.26
N SER A 199 -12.66 -0.29 9.27
CA SER A 199 -11.28 0.22 9.15
C SER A 199 -11.29 1.73 9.18
N SER A 200 -10.40 2.37 9.98
CA SER A 200 -10.41 3.84 10.06
C SER A 200 -9.07 4.46 10.42
N ASP A 201 -8.96 5.77 10.13
CA ASP A 201 -7.85 6.60 10.55
C ASP A 201 -6.49 6.05 10.04
N ILE A 202 -6.43 5.80 8.73
CA ILE A 202 -5.26 5.24 8.06
C ILE A 202 -4.61 6.31 7.19
N THR A 203 -3.32 6.51 7.38
CA THR A 203 -2.50 7.42 6.55
C THR A 203 -1.38 6.66 5.87
N VAL A 204 -1.27 6.82 4.55
CA VAL A 204 -0.15 6.37 3.73
C VAL A 204 0.52 7.60 3.14
N GLN A 205 1.82 7.79 3.39
CA GLN A 205 2.49 9.01 2.97
C GLN A 205 3.95 8.82 2.55
N ASN A 206 4.50 9.81 1.81
CA ASN A 206 5.92 9.91 1.45
C ASN A 206 6.47 8.65 0.77
N SER A 207 5.66 7.94 -0.01
CA SER A 207 5.94 6.57 -0.43
C SER A 207 6.06 6.44 -1.94
N ILE A 208 6.68 5.34 -2.37
CA ILE A 208 6.82 4.98 -3.78
C ILE A 208 6.13 3.64 -3.98
N LEU A 209 5.17 3.60 -4.91
CA LEU A 209 4.38 2.42 -5.23
C LEU A 209 4.63 2.01 -6.69
N TRP A 210 4.82 0.73 -6.90
CA TRP A 210 5.03 0.11 -8.20
C TRP A 210 4.24 -1.20 -8.24
N ALA A 211 3.06 -1.17 -8.80
CA ALA A 211 2.27 -2.37 -9.02
C ALA A 211 2.64 -2.98 -10.38
N ASP A 212 3.45 -4.03 -10.36
CA ASP A 212 3.76 -4.80 -11.58
C ASP A 212 2.51 -5.55 -12.08
N VAL A 213 1.54 -5.81 -11.18
CA VAL A 213 0.20 -6.34 -11.41
C VAL A 213 -0.74 -5.73 -10.36
N ALA A 214 -2.01 -5.55 -10.69
CA ALA A 214 -3.08 -5.01 -9.86
C ALA A 214 -2.89 -3.53 -9.45
N HIS A 215 -3.18 -3.16 -8.21
CA HIS A 215 -3.39 -1.76 -7.85
C HIS A 215 -2.26 -1.18 -7.01
N PRO A 216 -1.80 0.04 -7.29
CA PRO A 216 -0.99 0.79 -6.31
C PRO A 216 -1.75 1.06 -5.01
N ILE A 217 -3.04 1.40 -5.10
CA ILE A 217 -3.91 1.66 -3.94
C ILE A 217 -5.29 1.07 -4.20
N ASN A 218 -5.73 0.18 -3.32
CA ASN A 218 -7.03 -0.47 -3.36
C ASN A 218 -7.77 -0.31 -2.02
N VAL A 219 -8.95 0.30 -2.03
CA VAL A 219 -9.78 0.55 -0.85
C VAL A 219 -11.15 -0.05 -1.03
N GLY A 220 -11.60 -0.84 -0.10
CA GLY A 220 -12.92 -1.48 -0.14
C GLY A 220 -12.82 -2.97 -0.46
N GLY A 221 -13.40 -3.41 -1.54
CA GLY A 221 -13.34 -4.79 -2.02
C GLY A 221 -14.03 -5.80 -1.11
N HIS A 222 -13.42 -6.13 0.01
CA HIS A 222 -13.93 -7.15 0.92
C HIS A 222 -14.57 -6.58 2.18
N GLY A 223 -15.80 -7.01 2.48
CA GLY A 223 -16.57 -6.65 3.67
C GLY A 223 -17.32 -7.83 4.27
N ASP A 224 -18.16 -7.58 5.26
CA ASP A 224 -19.03 -8.59 5.84
C ASP A 224 -20.39 -8.63 5.11
N PRO A 225 -20.61 -9.62 4.22
CA PRO A 225 -21.88 -9.74 3.49
C PRO A 225 -23.06 -10.10 4.40
N ASP A 226 -22.79 -10.64 5.58
CA ASP A 226 -23.82 -11.07 6.55
C ASP A 226 -24.13 -9.97 7.59
N SER A 227 -23.33 -8.91 7.64
CA SER A 227 -23.57 -7.76 8.53
C SER A 227 -24.96 -7.15 8.28
N PRO A 228 -25.78 -6.90 9.32
CA PRO A 228 -27.08 -6.25 9.16
C PRO A 228 -27.00 -4.84 8.58
N THR A 229 -25.97 -4.09 8.92
CA THR A 229 -25.81 -2.66 8.58
C THR A 229 -24.63 -2.39 7.62
N GLY A 230 -23.82 -3.40 7.32
CA GLY A 230 -22.53 -3.21 6.68
C GLY A 230 -21.48 -2.66 7.64
N GLU A 231 -20.28 -2.49 7.13
CA GLU A 231 -19.12 -1.98 7.88
C GLU A 231 -18.55 -0.75 7.16
N VAL A 232 -17.84 0.09 7.91
CA VAL A 232 -17.36 1.38 7.38
C VAL A 232 -15.84 1.37 7.25
N ILE A 233 -15.37 1.84 6.09
CA ILE A 233 -13.97 2.24 5.87
C ILE A 233 -13.96 3.76 5.80
N GLU A 234 -13.25 4.43 6.70
CA GLU A 234 -13.30 5.88 6.75
C GLU A 234 -12.02 6.58 7.21
N ASN A 235 -11.94 7.88 6.93
CA ASN A 235 -10.85 8.75 7.35
C ASN A 235 -9.49 8.27 6.83
N LEU A 236 -9.42 8.06 5.53
CA LEU A 236 -8.21 7.61 4.87
C LEU A 236 -7.48 8.78 4.19
N THR A 237 -6.16 8.81 4.32
CA THR A 237 -5.32 9.81 3.66
C THR A 237 -4.15 9.13 2.95
N PHE A 238 -4.06 9.35 1.65
CA PHE A 238 -2.94 8.99 0.80
C PHE A 238 -2.29 10.26 0.30
N ARG A 239 -1.04 10.55 0.71
CA ARG A 239 -0.42 11.83 0.35
C ARG A 239 1.08 11.74 0.07
N HIS A 240 1.57 12.62 -0.80
CA HIS A 240 2.98 12.67 -1.19
C HIS A 240 3.49 11.32 -1.70
N ILE A 241 2.77 10.74 -2.65
CA ILE A 241 3.06 9.40 -3.19
C ILE A 241 3.49 9.52 -4.65
N ASP A 242 4.56 8.82 -5.00
CA ASP A 242 4.93 8.56 -6.39
C ASP A 242 4.47 7.16 -6.77
N ILE A 243 3.60 7.06 -7.76
CA ILE A 243 3.19 5.80 -8.38
C ILE A 243 3.98 5.65 -9.68
N LEU A 244 4.89 4.69 -9.72
CA LEU A 244 5.78 4.50 -10.87
C LEU A 244 5.14 3.62 -11.95
N GLU A 245 4.31 2.65 -11.52
CA GLU A 245 3.65 1.71 -12.42
C GLU A 245 2.29 1.30 -11.87
N HIS A 246 1.34 1.07 -12.80
CA HIS A 246 0.06 0.41 -12.57
C HIS A 246 -0.27 -0.46 -13.77
N ASP A 247 -0.63 -1.72 -13.53
CA ASP A 247 -1.00 -2.69 -14.55
C ASP A 247 -2.10 -3.64 -14.02
N GLU A 248 -3.33 -3.45 -14.51
CA GLU A 248 -4.47 -4.30 -14.18
C GLU A 248 -5.32 -4.54 -15.43
N ASP A 249 -5.33 -5.77 -15.90
CA ASP A 249 -6.00 -6.19 -17.13
C ASP A 249 -7.51 -6.51 -16.97
N ASP A 250 -8.01 -6.71 -15.73
CA ASP A 250 -9.43 -6.98 -15.50
C ASP A 250 -10.27 -5.69 -15.65
N PRO A 251 -11.04 -5.52 -16.74
CA PRO A 251 -11.74 -4.28 -17.03
C PRO A 251 -12.80 -3.88 -16.02
N ILE A 252 -13.23 -4.80 -15.17
CA ILE A 252 -14.22 -4.55 -14.10
C ILE A 252 -13.59 -4.28 -12.75
N TYR A 253 -12.25 -4.25 -12.68
CA TYR A 253 -11.49 -4.10 -11.45
C TYR A 253 -10.22 -3.25 -11.65
N GLN A 254 -10.23 -2.29 -12.53
CA GLN A 254 -9.08 -1.43 -12.84
C GLN A 254 -9.07 -0.17 -11.98
N GLY A 255 -7.88 0.28 -11.58
CA GLY A 255 -7.72 1.58 -10.93
C GLY A 255 -6.34 1.79 -10.31
N CYS A 256 -5.68 2.88 -10.67
CA CYS A 256 -4.45 3.31 -10.03
C CYS A 256 -4.72 3.81 -8.59
N MET A 257 -5.77 4.61 -8.44
CA MET A 257 -6.35 5.04 -7.17
C MET A 257 -7.79 4.50 -7.11
N THR A 258 -7.95 3.39 -6.39
CA THR A 258 -9.20 2.62 -6.37
C THR A 258 -9.96 2.78 -5.07
N VAL A 259 -11.24 3.10 -5.18
CA VAL A 259 -12.23 2.99 -4.12
C VAL A 259 -13.33 2.07 -4.64
N ASP A 260 -13.28 0.83 -4.21
CA ASP A 260 -14.05 -0.28 -4.76
C ASP A 260 -14.93 -0.92 -3.68
N CYS A 261 -16.16 -0.47 -3.59
CA CYS A 261 -17.06 -0.77 -2.48
C CYS A 261 -17.92 -2.01 -2.79
N GLY A 262 -17.58 -3.16 -2.21
CA GLY A 262 -18.32 -4.42 -2.27
C GLY A 262 -18.79 -4.90 -0.90
N ASP A 263 -19.46 -6.06 -0.82
CA ASP A 263 -19.85 -6.78 0.40
C ASP A 263 -20.42 -5.90 1.53
N LYS A 264 -21.43 -5.08 1.22
CA LYS A 264 -22.09 -4.13 2.13
C LYS A 264 -21.19 -3.07 2.77
N ASN A 265 -19.93 -2.93 2.35
CA ASN A 265 -19.07 -1.86 2.81
C ASN A 265 -19.71 -0.49 2.55
N GLN A 266 -19.40 0.46 3.40
CA GLN A 266 -19.51 1.89 3.16
C GLN A 266 -18.09 2.48 3.17
N VAL A 267 -17.74 3.25 2.15
CA VAL A 267 -16.47 3.96 2.13
C VAL A 267 -16.72 5.45 2.18
N ARG A 268 -16.06 6.16 3.11
CA ARG A 268 -16.24 7.60 3.24
C ARG A 268 -14.99 8.32 3.73
N ASN A 269 -14.91 9.62 3.40
CA ASN A 269 -13.78 10.46 3.80
C ASN A 269 -12.43 9.93 3.34
N VAL A 270 -12.19 9.82 2.04
CA VAL A 270 -10.91 9.42 1.46
C VAL A 270 -10.26 10.60 0.75
N LEU A 271 -9.04 10.92 1.14
CA LEU A 271 -8.23 11.97 0.52
C LEU A 271 -7.02 11.35 -0.19
N PHE A 272 -6.93 11.62 -1.49
CA PHE A 272 -5.73 11.42 -2.31
C PHE A 272 -5.12 12.80 -2.57
N GLU A 273 -3.90 13.06 -2.09
CA GLU A 273 -3.29 14.39 -2.13
C GLU A 273 -1.81 14.33 -2.54
N ASP A 274 -1.41 15.26 -3.42
CA ASP A 274 -0.02 15.36 -3.88
C ASP A 274 0.53 14.02 -4.41
N ILE A 275 -0.21 13.38 -5.32
CA ILE A 275 0.16 12.09 -5.93
C ILE A 275 0.60 12.33 -7.36
N ARG A 276 1.76 11.78 -7.70
CA ARG A 276 2.33 11.78 -9.03
C ARG A 276 2.34 10.37 -9.60
N VAL A 277 1.70 10.20 -10.76
CA VAL A 277 1.63 8.93 -11.48
C VAL A 277 2.50 9.03 -12.73
N GLU A 278 3.43 8.09 -12.93
CA GLU A 278 4.34 8.07 -14.07
C GLU A 278 3.84 7.21 -15.21
N ASN A 279 3.35 6.01 -14.90
CA ASN A 279 2.90 5.09 -15.94
C ASN A 279 1.67 4.27 -15.52
N ILE A 280 0.78 4.09 -16.50
CA ILE A 280 -0.32 3.13 -16.44
C ILE A 280 -0.16 2.29 -17.71
N GLN A 281 0.24 1.03 -17.56
CA GLN A 281 0.44 0.10 -18.66
C GLN A 281 -0.92 -0.36 -19.19
N GLU A 282 -1.75 -0.90 -18.31
CA GLU A 282 -3.18 -1.13 -18.50
C GLU A 282 -3.93 -0.71 -17.24
N GLY A 283 -5.10 -0.08 -17.39
CA GLY A 283 -5.87 0.36 -16.22
C GLY A 283 -6.47 1.76 -16.35
N ARG A 284 -6.81 2.36 -15.23
CA ARG A 284 -7.49 3.66 -15.10
C ARG A 284 -6.82 4.52 -14.03
N LEU A 285 -6.76 5.81 -14.23
CA LEU A 285 -6.20 6.70 -13.21
C LEU A 285 -7.06 6.71 -11.94
N PHE A 286 -8.38 6.88 -12.09
CA PHE A 286 -9.35 6.86 -10.99
C PHE A 286 -10.38 5.75 -11.20
N TYR A 287 -10.68 5.02 -10.13
CA TYR A 287 -11.75 4.03 -10.12
C TYR A 287 -12.52 4.16 -8.80
N VAL A 288 -13.76 4.68 -8.87
CA VAL A 288 -14.63 4.87 -7.72
C VAL A 288 -15.97 4.19 -8.03
N LYS A 289 -16.21 3.04 -7.41
CA LYS A 289 -17.38 2.24 -7.79
C LYS A 289 -18.01 1.52 -6.60
N VAL A 290 -19.32 1.70 -6.48
CA VAL A 290 -20.12 0.75 -5.70
C VAL A 290 -20.41 -0.44 -6.60
N ARG A 291 -19.86 -1.60 -6.23
CA ARG A 291 -19.89 -2.78 -7.09
C ARG A 291 -20.67 -3.95 -6.48
N PHE A 292 -20.99 -4.86 -7.35
CA PHE A 292 -21.24 -6.26 -7.06
C PHE A 292 -20.49 -7.09 -8.11
N ASN A 293 -19.45 -7.77 -7.70
CA ASN A 293 -18.66 -8.66 -8.55
C ASN A 293 -18.70 -10.06 -7.95
N GLU A 294 -19.51 -10.94 -8.54
CA GLU A 294 -19.75 -12.30 -8.04
C GLU A 294 -18.46 -13.16 -7.88
N LYS A 295 -17.35 -12.74 -8.51
CA LYS A 295 -16.04 -13.38 -8.32
C LYS A 295 -15.48 -13.14 -6.91
N TYR A 296 -15.76 -11.96 -6.34
CA TYR A 296 -15.17 -11.51 -5.09
C TYR A 296 -16.19 -11.19 -4.00
N ASP A 297 -17.42 -10.77 -4.37
CA ASP A 297 -18.44 -10.27 -3.47
C ASP A 297 -19.63 -11.23 -3.37
N LYS A 298 -20.17 -11.41 -2.18
CA LYS A 298 -21.42 -12.12 -1.95
C LYS A 298 -22.62 -11.16 -1.94
N GLN A 299 -22.39 -9.90 -1.65
CA GLN A 299 -23.37 -8.83 -1.59
C GLN A 299 -22.82 -7.55 -2.25
N PRO A 300 -23.67 -6.69 -2.81
CA PRO A 300 -23.23 -5.40 -3.29
C PRO A 300 -22.74 -4.50 -2.16
N GLY A 301 -21.86 -3.54 -2.48
CA GLY A 301 -21.48 -2.46 -1.58
C GLY A 301 -22.66 -1.56 -1.23
N SER A 302 -22.58 -0.85 -0.11
CA SER A 302 -23.67 0.01 0.38
C SER A 302 -23.58 1.46 -0.10
N GLY A 303 -22.38 1.99 -0.35
CA GLY A 303 -22.22 3.33 -0.88
C GLY A 303 -20.85 3.94 -0.64
N ILE A 304 -20.55 5.02 -1.36
CA ILE A 304 -19.31 5.78 -1.26
C ILE A 304 -19.64 7.25 -1.08
N ASP A 305 -19.01 7.93 -0.12
CA ASP A 305 -19.25 9.35 0.15
C ASP A 305 -17.94 10.10 0.52
N GLY A 306 -17.71 11.25 -0.11
CA GLY A 306 -16.63 12.16 0.28
C GLY A 306 -15.24 11.70 -0.18
N ILE A 307 -15.04 11.54 -1.47
CA ILE A 307 -13.72 11.23 -2.06
C ILE A 307 -13.11 12.51 -2.62
N THR A 308 -11.87 12.79 -2.27
CA THR A 308 -11.15 13.96 -2.78
C THR A 308 -9.85 13.55 -3.45
N PHE A 309 -9.67 13.97 -4.69
CA PHE A 309 -8.43 13.91 -5.45
C PHE A 309 -7.87 15.33 -5.56
N ARG A 310 -6.76 15.61 -4.89
CA ARG A 310 -6.15 16.94 -4.81
C ARG A 310 -4.70 16.91 -5.27
N ASN A 311 -4.31 17.84 -6.13
CA ASN A 311 -2.94 17.95 -6.65
C ASN A 311 -2.45 16.62 -7.24
N ILE A 312 -3.22 16.02 -8.12
CA ILE A 312 -2.86 14.79 -8.81
C ILE A 312 -2.22 15.12 -10.13
N THR A 313 -1.06 14.56 -10.41
CA THR A 313 -0.41 14.68 -11.72
C THR A 313 -0.21 13.30 -12.35
N TYR A 314 -0.59 13.19 -13.62
CA TYR A 314 -0.35 12.00 -14.43
C TYR A 314 0.28 12.41 -15.75
N THR A 315 1.36 11.74 -16.14
CA THR A 315 2.03 11.94 -17.41
C THR A 315 2.21 10.58 -18.07
N GLY A 316 1.33 10.24 -18.98
CA GLY A 316 1.34 8.96 -19.67
C GLY A 316 0.20 8.86 -20.66
N VAL A 317 0.10 7.75 -21.35
CA VAL A 317 -0.93 7.53 -22.38
C VAL A 317 -2.15 6.79 -21.87
N GLY A 318 -2.20 6.41 -20.58
CA GLY A 318 -3.27 5.73 -19.85
C GLY A 318 -4.41 5.17 -20.70
N GLU A 319 -4.61 3.90 -20.63
CA GLU A 319 -5.36 3.18 -21.65
C GLU A 319 -6.87 3.36 -21.53
N ASN A 320 -7.41 3.39 -20.32
CA ASN A 320 -8.85 3.35 -20.11
C ASN A 320 -9.37 4.62 -19.44
N PRO A 321 -10.56 5.11 -19.82
CA PRO A 321 -11.19 6.24 -19.13
C PRO A 321 -11.36 5.95 -17.63
N SER A 322 -11.13 6.95 -16.80
CA SER A 322 -11.47 6.88 -15.36
C SER A 322 -12.95 6.56 -15.15
N LEU A 323 -13.31 5.98 -13.99
CA LEU A 323 -14.67 5.52 -13.76
C LEU A 323 -15.18 5.97 -12.39
N ILE A 324 -16.42 6.52 -12.37
CA ILE A 324 -17.14 6.86 -11.14
C ILE A 324 -18.58 6.41 -11.31
N GLN A 325 -18.97 5.38 -10.57
CA GLN A 325 -20.32 4.78 -10.72
C GLN A 325 -20.89 4.30 -9.40
N GLY A 326 -22.13 4.72 -9.10
CA GLY A 326 -22.97 4.03 -8.13
C GLY A 326 -23.58 2.76 -8.73
N LEU A 327 -24.24 1.97 -7.93
CA LEU A 327 -24.88 0.73 -8.37
C LEU A 327 -26.34 0.93 -8.73
N ASP A 328 -27.08 1.65 -7.88
CA ASP A 328 -28.50 1.97 -8.03
C ASP A 328 -28.89 3.23 -7.22
N LYS A 329 -30.20 3.51 -7.10
CA LYS A 329 -30.72 4.71 -6.43
C LYS A 329 -30.40 4.80 -4.94
N GLU A 330 -30.16 3.67 -4.27
CA GLU A 330 -29.85 3.59 -2.84
C GLU A 330 -28.33 3.51 -2.61
N ARG A 331 -27.62 2.82 -3.50
CA ARG A 331 -26.19 2.55 -3.42
C ARG A 331 -25.42 3.45 -4.37
N THR A 332 -25.20 4.66 -3.93
CA THR A 332 -24.70 5.77 -4.75
C THR A 332 -23.25 6.12 -4.44
N VAL A 333 -22.58 6.80 -5.37
CA VAL A 333 -21.36 7.54 -5.12
C VAL A 333 -21.70 9.02 -4.95
N GLN A 334 -21.27 9.61 -3.83
CA GLN A 334 -21.58 11.00 -3.49
C GLN A 334 -20.33 11.81 -3.15
N ASN A 335 -20.41 13.14 -3.41
CA ASN A 335 -19.43 14.12 -2.97
C ASN A 335 -17.97 13.81 -3.41
N VAL A 336 -17.77 13.57 -4.71
CA VAL A 336 -16.42 13.41 -5.27
C VAL A 336 -15.89 14.77 -5.71
N THR A 337 -14.69 15.13 -5.24
CA THR A 337 -14.03 16.40 -5.57
C THR A 337 -12.72 16.14 -6.30
N PHE A 338 -12.55 16.78 -7.45
CA PHE A 338 -11.29 16.91 -8.16
C PHE A 338 -10.77 18.34 -7.98
N GLU A 339 -9.61 18.48 -7.39
CA GLU A 339 -8.98 19.78 -7.11
C GLU A 339 -7.55 19.79 -7.65
N ASN A 340 -7.28 20.64 -8.65
CA ASN A 340 -5.97 20.73 -9.27
C ASN A 340 -5.45 19.37 -9.79
N VAL A 341 -6.25 18.67 -10.59
CA VAL A 341 -5.85 17.45 -11.27
C VAL A 341 -5.30 17.80 -12.65
N VAL A 342 -4.08 17.34 -12.97
CA VAL A 342 -3.38 17.62 -14.21
C VAL A 342 -3.03 16.30 -14.91
N ILE A 343 -3.54 16.12 -16.12
CA ILE A 343 -3.29 14.94 -16.95
C ILE A 343 -2.58 15.40 -18.23
N ASN A 344 -1.36 14.91 -18.46
CA ASN A 344 -0.54 15.28 -19.63
C ASN A 344 -0.36 16.80 -19.81
N GLY A 345 -0.19 17.53 -18.68
CA GLY A 345 -0.02 18.97 -18.67
C GLY A 345 -1.33 19.77 -18.78
N GLU A 346 -2.47 19.13 -18.98
CA GLU A 346 -3.77 19.78 -19.03
C GLU A 346 -4.53 19.63 -17.72
N ARG A 347 -5.00 20.74 -17.16
CA ARG A 347 -5.84 20.72 -15.96
C ARG A 347 -7.23 20.22 -16.30
N MET A 348 -7.73 19.28 -15.49
CA MET A 348 -9.10 18.79 -15.57
C MET A 348 -10.11 19.94 -15.31
N LYS A 349 -11.05 20.12 -16.22
CA LYS A 349 -12.08 21.18 -16.15
C LYS A 349 -13.51 20.63 -16.15
N ASP A 350 -13.67 19.40 -16.61
CA ASP A 350 -14.93 18.71 -16.70
C ASP A 350 -14.70 17.18 -16.58
N LEU A 351 -15.73 16.40 -16.74
CA LEU A 351 -15.67 14.93 -16.67
C LEU A 351 -15.32 14.25 -18.00
N LYS A 352 -14.74 14.97 -18.95
CA LYS A 352 -14.26 14.36 -20.18
C LYS A 352 -13.17 13.31 -19.85
N GLY A 353 -13.34 12.09 -20.33
CA GLY A 353 -12.46 10.96 -19.99
C GLY A 353 -12.80 10.26 -18.66
N VAL A 354 -13.96 10.58 -18.07
CA VAL A 354 -14.49 9.87 -16.91
C VAL A 354 -15.85 9.24 -17.28
N VAL A 355 -15.96 7.94 -17.15
CA VAL A 355 -17.22 7.21 -17.33
C VAL A 355 -18.05 7.30 -16.06
N THR A 356 -19.29 7.76 -16.18
CA THR A 356 -20.21 7.95 -15.06
C THR A 356 -21.56 7.29 -15.34
N ASN A 357 -22.44 7.20 -14.32
CA ASN A 357 -23.85 6.84 -14.48
C ASN A 357 -24.75 7.77 -13.67
N GLU A 358 -26.07 7.55 -13.72
CA GLU A 358 -27.09 8.35 -13.05
C GLU A 358 -27.11 8.21 -11.50
N PHE A 359 -26.33 7.29 -10.94
CA PHE A 359 -26.27 7.01 -9.50
C PHE A 359 -25.10 7.73 -8.79
N ILE A 360 -24.68 8.85 -9.36
CA ILE A 360 -23.67 9.73 -8.77
C ILE A 360 -24.30 11.07 -8.38
N LYS A 361 -23.80 11.69 -7.30
CA LYS A 361 -24.27 12.99 -6.81
C LYS A 361 -23.11 13.85 -6.30
N GLY A 362 -23.19 15.17 -6.49
CA GLY A 362 -22.29 16.12 -5.84
C GLY A 362 -20.84 16.07 -6.34
N ILE A 363 -20.60 15.84 -7.64
CA ILE A 363 -19.23 15.95 -8.21
C ILE A 363 -18.85 17.41 -8.31
N LYS A 364 -17.62 17.74 -7.89
CA LYS A 364 -17.02 19.08 -7.95
C LYS A 364 -15.66 19.00 -8.64
N ILE A 365 -15.40 19.96 -9.55
CA ILE A 365 -14.10 20.15 -10.20
C ILE A 365 -13.67 21.59 -9.91
N LYS A 366 -12.46 21.77 -9.36
CA LYS A 366 -11.93 23.06 -8.90
C LYS A 366 -10.58 23.38 -9.50
#